data_49d86123d49af3d5c4f83249ae9e3a29
#
_entry.id   49d86123d49af3d5c4f83249ae9e3a29
#
_cell.length_a   1.000
_cell.length_b   1.000
_cell.length_c   1.000
_cell.angle_alpha   90.00
_cell.angle_beta   90.00
_cell.angle_gamma   90.00
#
_symmetry.space_group_name_H-M   'P 1'
#
loop_
_entity.id
_entity.type
_entity.pdbx_description
1 polymer ?
#
loop_
_entity_poly.entity_id
_entity_poly.type
_entity_poly.pdbx_seq_one_letter_code
_entity_poly.pdbx_strand_id
1 'polypeptide(L)'
;MALPLFPVTEDPGPNLMALLEKSGTTVAIGGGDYPFTAPHATTIAALRYRGGVVMAGDRRATAGNLIAHRAMEKVFPADRYAAVAISGTAGTAMEMVKLFQVQLEHYEKVEGTTLSLEGKANQLSQMVRSNLPMAMQGFIVIPLFCGFDLARQVGRIFTYDGTGGRYEEADYAATGSGGRDARSTIKAGFREDLSEDEAVDLAIAGLYDAAEEDSATGGPDPLRGIYPIVAVVDNGGFRYVAEDVIASGFERLIARRSAERGGVGR
;
A
#
# COMPACT_ATOMS: atom_id res chain seq x y z
N MET A 1 10.64 16.81 -31.60
CA MET A 1 11.22 18.02 -30.95
C MET A 1 12.72 17.79 -30.91
N ALA A 2 13.52 18.67 -31.52
CA ALA A 2 14.99 18.55 -31.48
C ALA A 2 15.48 18.98 -30.09
N LEU A 3 16.48 18.26 -29.53
CA LEU A 3 17.11 18.66 -28.30
C LEU A 3 17.83 20.00 -28.48
N PRO A 4 17.76 20.93 -27.53
CA PRO A 4 18.48 22.20 -27.63
C PRO A 4 19.99 21.92 -27.64
N LEU A 5 20.69 22.48 -28.61
CA LEU A 5 22.14 22.44 -28.69
C LEU A 5 22.70 23.70 -27.98
N PHE A 6 23.52 23.48 -26.96
CA PHE A 6 24.19 24.57 -26.24
C PHE A 6 25.67 24.73 -26.74
N PRO A 7 26.21 25.95 -26.78
CA PRO A 7 27.65 26.15 -26.91
C PRO A 7 28.38 25.42 -25.77
N VAL A 8 29.56 24.88 -26.04
CA VAL A 8 30.37 24.15 -25.04
C VAL A 8 30.57 24.91 -23.73
N THR A 9 30.64 26.24 -23.81
CA THR A 9 30.80 27.14 -22.65
C THR A 9 29.51 27.34 -21.85
N GLU A 10 28.35 26.93 -22.39
CA GLU A 10 27.05 27.12 -21.79
C GLU A 10 26.33 25.79 -21.53
N ASP A 11 27.01 24.68 -21.83
CA ASP A 11 26.45 23.34 -21.60
C ASP A 11 26.20 23.12 -20.09
N PRO A 12 24.96 22.89 -19.67
CA PRO A 12 24.65 22.63 -18.27
C PRO A 12 25.18 21.28 -17.75
N GLY A 13 25.80 20.45 -18.62
CA GLY A 13 26.28 19.14 -18.28
C GLY A 13 25.12 18.21 -17.82
N PRO A 14 25.35 17.29 -16.88
CA PRO A 14 24.33 16.34 -16.41
C PRO A 14 23.33 16.97 -15.42
N ASN A 15 23.32 18.29 -15.24
CA ASN A 15 22.41 18.96 -14.33
C ASN A 15 21.07 19.26 -15.03
N LEU A 16 20.06 18.40 -14.78
CA LEU A 16 18.73 18.53 -15.36
C LEU A 16 18.05 19.86 -15.02
N MET A 17 18.22 20.39 -13.81
CA MET A 17 17.60 21.65 -13.41
C MET A 17 18.19 22.84 -14.18
N ALA A 18 19.51 22.87 -14.34
CA ALA A 18 20.18 23.90 -15.15
C ALA A 18 19.81 23.78 -16.64
N LEU A 19 19.57 22.58 -17.15
CA LEU A 19 19.07 22.33 -18.50
C LEU A 19 17.66 22.88 -18.70
N LEU A 20 16.75 22.61 -17.76
CA LEU A 20 15.37 23.08 -17.80
C LEU A 20 15.30 24.61 -17.70
N GLU A 21 16.09 25.23 -16.85
CA GLU A 21 16.18 26.67 -16.70
C GLU A 21 16.67 27.34 -18.00
N LYS A 22 17.72 26.81 -18.62
CA LYS A 22 18.26 27.31 -19.90
C LYS A 22 17.29 27.05 -21.07
N SER A 23 16.49 26.02 -21.03
CA SER A 23 15.47 25.77 -22.05
C SER A 23 14.21 26.64 -21.89
N GLY A 24 14.16 27.52 -20.89
CA GLY A 24 13.01 28.34 -20.57
C GLY A 24 11.84 27.55 -19.98
N THR A 25 12.10 26.30 -19.59
CA THR A 25 11.11 25.45 -18.92
C THR A 25 11.20 25.72 -17.43
N THR A 26 10.47 26.68 -16.93
CA THR A 26 10.34 26.89 -15.48
C THR A 26 9.56 25.71 -14.91
N VAL A 27 10.26 24.78 -14.25
CA VAL A 27 9.60 23.91 -13.31
C VAL A 27 9.27 24.80 -12.12
N ALA A 28 8.04 25.28 -12.05
CA ALA A 28 7.53 25.95 -10.86
C ALA A 28 7.52 24.91 -9.74
N ILE A 29 8.67 24.77 -9.07
CA ILE A 29 8.68 24.17 -7.73
C ILE A 29 7.98 25.23 -6.90
N GLY A 30 6.70 25.06 -6.68
CA GLY A 30 5.90 25.94 -5.85
C GLY A 30 6.47 25.96 -4.44
N GLY A 31 7.41 26.86 -4.19
CA GLY A 31 7.87 27.23 -2.86
C GLY A 31 6.86 28.16 -2.18
N GLY A 32 5.58 27.82 -2.25
CA GLY A 32 4.55 28.45 -1.45
C GLY A 32 4.34 27.59 -0.21
N ASP A 33 4.37 28.22 0.97
CA ASP A 33 3.77 27.70 2.18
C ASP A 33 2.28 27.43 1.88
N TYR A 34 1.98 26.29 1.29
CA TYR A 34 0.60 25.80 1.19
C TYR A 34 0.24 25.22 2.56
N PRO A 35 -0.67 25.84 3.32
CA PRO A 35 -1.09 25.30 4.62
C PRO A 35 -1.96 24.03 4.46
N PHE A 36 -1.95 23.43 3.28
CA PHE A 36 -2.69 22.19 3.02
C PHE A 36 -1.83 20.99 3.43
N THR A 37 -2.01 20.57 4.67
CA THR A 37 -1.46 19.29 5.14
C THR A 37 -2.36 18.19 4.58
N ALA A 38 -1.96 17.58 3.49
CA ALA A 38 -2.66 16.41 2.99
C ALA A 38 -2.62 15.29 4.04
N PRO A 39 -3.74 14.55 4.26
CA PRO A 39 -3.75 13.41 5.16
C PRO A 39 -2.78 12.34 4.65
N HIS A 40 -1.75 12.01 5.42
CA HIS A 40 -0.70 11.04 5.03
C HIS A 40 -0.60 9.83 5.95
N ALA A 41 -1.63 9.56 6.73
CA ALA A 41 -1.60 8.49 7.70
C ALA A 41 -2.18 7.21 7.13
N THR A 42 -1.41 6.17 7.09
CA THR A 42 -1.83 4.86 6.59
C THR A 42 -0.80 3.83 6.98
N THR A 43 -1.26 2.66 7.39
CA THR A 43 -0.43 1.45 7.45
C THR A 43 -1.13 0.35 6.69
N ILE A 44 -0.43 -0.18 5.69
CA ILE A 44 -0.86 -1.30 4.88
C ILE A 44 0.22 -2.37 4.86
N ALA A 45 -0.19 -3.63 4.84
CA ALA A 45 0.71 -4.77 4.82
C ALA A 45 0.17 -5.87 3.90
N ALA A 46 1.07 -6.68 3.37
CA ALA A 46 0.73 -7.91 2.69
C ALA A 46 1.74 -9.00 3.07
N LEU A 47 1.29 -10.24 3.17
CA LEU A 47 2.14 -11.38 3.43
C LEU A 47 1.63 -12.61 2.69
N ARG A 48 2.55 -13.45 2.29
CA ARG A 48 2.24 -14.73 1.64
C ARG A 48 1.86 -15.77 2.69
N TYR A 49 1.01 -16.68 2.28
CA TYR A 49 0.74 -17.93 2.98
C TYR A 49 0.73 -19.08 1.96
N ARG A 50 0.64 -20.31 2.41
CA ARG A 50 0.72 -21.49 1.53
C ARG A 50 -0.25 -21.48 0.34
N GLY A 51 -1.44 -20.85 0.49
CA GLY A 51 -2.48 -20.82 -0.55
C GLY A 51 -2.55 -19.54 -1.37
N GLY A 52 -1.87 -18.46 -0.97
CA GLY A 52 -2.02 -17.17 -1.62
C GLY A 52 -1.35 -16.01 -0.91
N VAL A 53 -2.05 -14.88 -0.83
CA VAL A 53 -1.60 -13.64 -0.17
C VAL A 53 -2.71 -13.08 0.70
N VAL A 54 -2.36 -12.62 1.88
CA VAL A 54 -3.19 -11.76 2.73
C VAL A 54 -2.75 -10.32 2.55
N MET A 55 -3.69 -9.40 2.39
CA MET A 55 -3.46 -7.95 2.37
C MET A 55 -4.32 -7.29 3.44
N ALA A 56 -3.72 -6.40 4.23
CA ALA A 56 -4.41 -5.74 5.32
C ALA A 56 -4.09 -4.24 5.37
N GLY A 57 -5.02 -3.45 5.90
CA GLY A 57 -4.85 -2.02 6.08
C GLY A 57 -5.64 -1.50 7.27
N ASP A 58 -5.07 -0.52 7.97
CA ASP A 58 -5.78 0.21 9.01
C ASP A 58 -6.87 1.10 8.41
N ARG A 59 -7.72 1.72 9.25
CA ARG A 59 -8.86 2.52 8.78
C ARG A 59 -8.81 3.99 9.20
N ARG A 60 -7.73 4.46 9.81
CA ARG A 60 -7.59 5.85 10.24
C ARG A 60 -7.05 6.73 9.11
N ALA A 61 -7.65 7.88 8.91
CA ALA A 61 -7.04 8.98 8.16
C ALA A 61 -6.88 10.19 9.07
N THR A 62 -5.72 10.85 9.02
CA THR A 62 -5.42 12.04 9.83
C THR A 62 -5.22 13.26 8.93
N ALA A 63 -5.51 14.44 9.48
CA ALA A 63 -5.17 15.74 8.91
C ALA A 63 -4.32 16.47 9.95
N GLY A 64 -3.02 16.48 9.77
CA GLY A 64 -2.09 16.89 10.82
C GLY A 64 -2.27 16.03 12.07
N ASN A 65 -2.51 16.66 13.21
CA ASN A 65 -2.70 15.97 14.50
C ASN A 65 -4.14 15.55 14.78
N LEU A 66 -5.07 15.76 13.83
CA LEU A 66 -6.47 15.44 13.99
C LEU A 66 -6.84 14.17 13.24
N ILE A 67 -7.74 13.35 13.81
CA ILE A 67 -8.34 12.21 13.11
C ILE A 67 -9.44 12.78 12.20
N ALA A 68 -9.21 12.74 10.88
CA ALA A 68 -10.17 13.17 9.88
C ALA A 68 -11.25 12.09 9.63
N HIS A 69 -10.85 10.83 9.51
CA HIS A 69 -11.75 9.69 9.33
C HIS A 69 -11.27 8.48 10.13
N ARG A 70 -12.23 7.68 10.63
CA ARG A 70 -11.97 6.48 11.44
C ARG A 70 -12.24 5.18 10.71
N ALA A 71 -12.94 5.23 9.59
CA ALA A 71 -13.43 4.06 8.86
C ALA A 71 -13.12 4.13 7.36
N MET A 72 -11.98 4.73 6.99
CA MET A 72 -11.54 4.82 5.60
C MET A 72 -11.11 3.44 5.09
N GLU A 73 -11.52 3.10 3.88
CA GLU A 73 -11.03 1.90 3.20
C GLU A 73 -9.69 2.18 2.52
N LYS A 74 -8.76 1.23 2.64
CA LYS A 74 -7.41 1.34 2.09
C LYS A 74 -7.00 0.10 1.30
N VAL A 75 -7.79 -0.97 1.36
CA VAL A 75 -7.59 -2.24 0.66
C VAL A 75 -8.75 -2.45 -0.30
N PHE A 76 -8.45 -2.69 -1.56
CA PHE A 76 -9.42 -2.79 -2.65
C PHE A 76 -9.11 -3.99 -3.55
N PRO A 77 -10.13 -4.63 -4.14
CA PRO A 77 -9.88 -5.51 -5.27
C PRO A 77 -9.29 -4.69 -6.43
N ALA A 78 -8.24 -5.18 -7.05
CA ALA A 78 -7.80 -4.65 -8.34
C ALA A 78 -8.57 -5.30 -9.47
N ASP A 79 -8.70 -6.62 -9.41
CA ASP A 79 -9.58 -7.47 -10.19
C ASP A 79 -9.89 -8.77 -9.41
N ARG A 80 -10.36 -9.81 -10.12
CA ARG A 80 -10.73 -11.09 -9.51
C ARG A 80 -9.57 -11.77 -8.77
N TYR A 81 -8.33 -11.62 -9.21
CA TYR A 81 -7.17 -12.33 -8.68
C TYR A 81 -6.07 -11.40 -8.16
N ALA A 82 -6.41 -10.15 -7.91
CA ALA A 82 -5.44 -9.16 -7.42
C ALA A 82 -6.08 -8.15 -6.47
N ALA A 83 -5.26 -7.66 -5.54
CA ALA A 83 -5.61 -6.62 -4.58
C ALA A 83 -4.62 -5.47 -4.65
N VAL A 84 -5.09 -4.28 -4.35
CA VAL A 84 -4.27 -3.08 -4.20
C VAL A 84 -4.62 -2.39 -2.88
N ALA A 85 -3.62 -2.04 -2.12
CA ALA A 85 -3.75 -1.17 -0.97
C ALA A 85 -2.99 0.14 -1.22
N ILE A 86 -3.46 1.21 -0.61
CA ILE A 86 -2.93 2.55 -0.86
C ILE A 86 -2.46 3.22 0.42
N SER A 87 -1.31 3.88 0.33
CA SER A 87 -0.81 4.80 1.35
C SER A 87 -0.51 6.17 0.74
N GLY A 88 -0.63 7.23 1.54
CA GLY A 88 -0.38 8.60 1.11
C GLY A 88 -1.65 9.45 1.02
N THR A 89 -1.72 10.36 0.06
CA THR A 89 -2.82 11.33 -0.08
C THR A 89 -4.11 10.64 -0.51
N ALA A 90 -5.10 10.62 0.37
CA ALA A 90 -6.32 9.83 0.24
C ALA A 90 -7.09 10.07 -1.08
N GLY A 91 -7.35 11.33 -1.46
CA GLY A 91 -8.09 11.64 -2.68
C GLY A 91 -7.42 11.11 -3.94
N THR A 92 -6.17 11.47 -4.15
CA THR A 92 -5.36 11.03 -5.31
C THR A 92 -5.20 9.51 -5.33
N ALA A 93 -5.06 8.88 -4.16
CA ALA A 93 -4.93 7.44 -4.03
C ALA A 93 -6.21 6.71 -4.45
N MET A 94 -7.38 7.21 -4.05
CA MET A 94 -8.68 6.64 -4.44
C MET A 94 -8.95 6.77 -5.95
N GLU A 95 -8.58 7.90 -6.54
CA GLU A 95 -8.67 8.09 -7.99
C GLU A 95 -7.75 7.11 -8.74
N MET A 96 -6.52 6.92 -8.26
CA MET A 96 -5.58 5.95 -8.83
C MET A 96 -6.14 4.53 -8.80
N VAL A 97 -6.72 4.09 -7.68
CA VAL A 97 -7.35 2.76 -7.57
C VAL A 97 -8.49 2.60 -8.56
N LYS A 98 -9.42 3.56 -8.62
CA LYS A 98 -10.55 3.51 -9.54
C LYS A 98 -10.11 3.45 -11.00
N LEU A 99 -9.14 4.30 -11.36
CA LEU A 99 -8.59 4.30 -12.72
C LEU A 99 -7.89 2.97 -13.04
N PHE A 100 -7.15 2.41 -12.09
CA PHE A 100 -6.50 1.11 -12.25
C PHE A 100 -7.52 -0.01 -12.51
N GLN A 101 -8.58 -0.09 -11.70
CA GLN A 101 -9.66 -1.05 -11.89
C GLN A 101 -10.31 -0.93 -13.28
N VAL A 102 -10.64 0.29 -13.70
CA VAL A 102 -11.23 0.55 -15.02
C VAL A 102 -10.29 0.15 -16.16
N GLN A 103 -8.99 0.41 -16.03
CA GLN A 103 -8.00 0.02 -17.05
C GLN A 103 -7.85 -1.50 -17.16
N LEU A 104 -7.85 -2.22 -16.04
CA LEU A 104 -7.80 -3.68 -16.05
C LEU A 104 -9.07 -4.28 -16.66
N GLU A 105 -10.25 -3.78 -16.28
CA GLU A 105 -11.53 -4.21 -16.85
C GLU A 105 -11.61 -3.90 -18.35
N HIS A 106 -11.17 -2.71 -18.77
CA HIS A 106 -11.13 -2.33 -20.19
C HIS A 106 -10.23 -3.27 -20.99
N TYR A 107 -9.02 -3.55 -20.48
CA TYR A 107 -8.11 -4.49 -21.13
C TYR A 107 -8.76 -5.87 -21.33
N GLU A 108 -9.36 -6.41 -20.27
CA GLU A 108 -10.03 -7.71 -20.32
C GLU A 108 -11.17 -7.75 -21.34
N LYS A 109 -11.98 -6.67 -21.44
CA LYS A 109 -13.07 -6.57 -22.40
C LYS A 109 -12.59 -6.45 -23.86
N VAL A 110 -11.48 -5.76 -24.08
CA VAL A 110 -10.93 -5.55 -25.44
C VAL A 110 -10.18 -6.78 -25.92
N GLU A 111 -9.32 -7.35 -25.07
CA GLU A 111 -8.44 -8.46 -25.43
C GLU A 111 -9.09 -9.85 -25.21
N GLY A 112 -10.23 -9.92 -24.51
CA GLY A 112 -10.91 -11.16 -24.17
C GLY A 112 -10.18 -12.04 -23.16
N THR A 113 -9.12 -11.50 -22.53
CA THR A 113 -8.30 -12.18 -21.53
C THR A 113 -7.80 -11.19 -20.49
N THR A 114 -7.60 -11.66 -19.25
CA THR A 114 -7.04 -10.82 -18.19
C THR A 114 -5.56 -10.55 -18.42
N LEU A 115 -5.12 -9.35 -18.04
CA LEU A 115 -3.70 -9.02 -18.02
C LEU A 115 -2.96 -9.95 -17.03
N SER A 116 -1.75 -10.37 -17.37
CA SER A 116 -0.92 -11.16 -16.44
C SER A 116 -0.67 -10.39 -15.14
N LEU A 117 -0.43 -11.09 -14.03
CA LEU A 117 -0.16 -10.42 -12.75
C LEU A 117 1.04 -9.46 -12.84
N GLU A 118 2.08 -9.84 -13.58
CA GLU A 118 3.22 -9.00 -13.90
C GLU A 118 2.81 -7.75 -14.70
N GLY A 119 1.94 -7.92 -15.71
CA GLY A 119 1.41 -6.82 -16.51
C GLY A 119 0.61 -5.83 -15.67
N LYS A 120 -0.23 -6.31 -14.74
CA LYS A 120 -0.97 -5.46 -13.79
C LYS A 120 -0.02 -4.67 -12.90
N ALA A 121 1.00 -5.33 -12.36
CA ALA A 121 2.01 -4.67 -11.54
C ALA A 121 2.78 -3.59 -12.33
N ASN A 122 3.09 -3.82 -13.60
CA ASN A 122 3.72 -2.84 -14.48
C ASN A 122 2.78 -1.67 -14.79
N GLN A 123 1.49 -1.94 -15.02
CA GLN A 123 0.49 -0.89 -15.25
C GLN A 123 0.39 0.06 -14.05
N LEU A 124 0.35 -0.51 -12.84
CA LEU A 124 0.34 0.31 -11.62
C LEU A 124 1.64 1.11 -11.45
N SER A 125 2.81 0.55 -11.80
CA SER A 125 4.08 1.27 -11.84
C SER A 125 4.03 2.50 -12.76
N GLN A 126 3.43 2.38 -13.95
CA GLN A 126 3.26 3.51 -14.86
C GLN A 126 2.33 4.58 -14.28
N MET A 127 1.27 4.18 -13.58
CA MET A 127 0.36 5.13 -12.92
C MET A 127 1.06 5.91 -11.80
N VAL A 128 1.86 5.24 -10.97
CA VAL A 128 2.67 5.91 -9.93
C VAL A 128 3.64 6.89 -10.58
N ARG A 129 4.32 6.49 -11.66
CA ARG A 129 5.25 7.36 -12.41
C ARG A 129 4.54 8.58 -13.00
N SER A 130 3.35 8.39 -13.55
CA SER A 130 2.54 9.47 -14.11
C SER A 130 2.07 10.46 -13.03
N ASN A 131 1.96 10.02 -11.77
CA ASN A 131 1.61 10.86 -10.62
C ASN A 131 2.81 11.64 -10.06
N LEU A 132 4.03 11.47 -10.57
CA LEU A 132 5.24 12.12 -10.06
C LEU A 132 5.12 13.66 -9.97
N PRO A 133 4.53 14.39 -10.96
CA PRO A 133 4.34 15.83 -10.83
C PRO A 133 3.47 16.23 -9.64
N MET A 134 2.45 15.44 -9.31
CA MET A 134 1.60 15.66 -8.14
C MET A 134 2.33 15.28 -6.85
N ALA A 135 3.11 14.20 -6.88
CA ALA A 135 3.94 13.78 -5.75
C ALA A 135 4.98 14.84 -5.36
N MET A 136 5.57 15.53 -6.35
CA MET A 136 6.48 16.67 -6.10
C MET A 136 5.80 17.87 -5.43
N GLN A 137 4.48 17.98 -5.51
CA GLN A 137 3.67 18.97 -4.81
C GLN A 137 3.15 18.47 -3.45
N GLY A 138 3.59 17.28 -3.00
CA GLY A 138 3.18 16.68 -1.74
C GLY A 138 2.01 15.69 -1.84
N PHE A 139 1.40 15.49 -3.02
CA PHE A 139 0.31 14.53 -3.23
C PHE A 139 0.87 13.13 -3.54
N ILE A 140 1.60 12.59 -2.57
CA ILE A 140 2.29 11.30 -2.72
C ILE A 140 1.29 10.16 -2.58
N VAL A 141 1.41 9.15 -3.46
CA VAL A 141 0.70 7.87 -3.37
C VAL A 141 1.70 6.74 -3.52
N ILE A 142 1.74 5.87 -2.53
CA ILE A 142 2.57 4.66 -2.54
C ILE A 142 1.64 3.46 -2.42
N PRO A 143 1.37 2.74 -3.50
CA PRO A 143 0.55 1.53 -3.45
C PRO A 143 1.36 0.32 -2.96
N LEU A 144 0.63 -0.66 -2.44
CA LEU A 144 1.08 -2.03 -2.25
C LEU A 144 0.15 -2.91 -3.11
N PHE A 145 0.70 -3.77 -3.93
CA PHE A 145 -0.06 -4.61 -4.84
C PHE A 145 0.25 -6.08 -4.58
N CYS A 146 -0.77 -6.91 -4.59
CA CYS A 146 -0.57 -8.35 -4.53
C CYS A 146 -1.59 -9.08 -5.40
N GLY A 147 -1.33 -10.33 -5.68
CA GLY A 147 -2.28 -11.16 -6.39
C GLY A 147 -1.85 -12.62 -6.44
N PHE A 148 -2.76 -13.45 -6.93
CA PHE A 148 -2.50 -14.86 -7.19
C PHE A 148 -2.12 -15.05 -8.65
N ASP A 149 -0.90 -15.50 -8.90
CA ASP A 149 -0.40 -15.77 -10.25
C ASP A 149 -0.93 -17.14 -10.71
N LEU A 150 -1.96 -17.13 -11.54
CA LEU A 150 -2.60 -18.34 -12.04
C LEU A 150 -1.66 -19.23 -12.88
N ALA A 151 -0.65 -18.65 -13.52
CA ALA A 151 0.32 -19.43 -14.30
C ALA A 151 1.34 -20.13 -13.40
N ARG A 152 1.77 -19.45 -12.32
CA ARG A 152 2.76 -20.00 -11.37
C ARG A 152 2.10 -20.69 -10.18
N GLN A 153 0.79 -20.55 -9.99
CA GLN A 153 0.02 -21.08 -8.86
C GLN A 153 0.57 -20.60 -7.50
N VAL A 154 0.90 -19.31 -7.39
CA VAL A 154 1.52 -18.74 -6.19
C VAL A 154 1.06 -17.30 -5.97
N GLY A 155 0.95 -16.91 -4.69
CA GLY A 155 0.76 -15.52 -4.29
C GLY A 155 2.03 -14.70 -4.51
N ARG A 156 1.91 -13.49 -5.05
CA ARG A 156 3.02 -12.56 -5.30
C ARG A 156 2.69 -11.17 -4.74
N ILE A 157 3.70 -10.47 -4.26
CA ILE A 157 3.58 -9.15 -3.64
C ILE A 157 4.54 -8.19 -4.35
N PHE A 158 4.08 -6.98 -4.61
CA PHE A 158 4.87 -5.93 -5.26
C PHE A 158 4.77 -4.63 -4.47
N THR A 159 5.92 -4.04 -4.20
CA THR A 159 6.07 -2.71 -3.61
C THR A 159 6.49 -1.71 -4.67
N TYR A 160 6.25 -0.44 -4.40
CA TYR A 160 6.56 0.66 -5.29
C TYR A 160 7.25 1.78 -4.54
N ASP A 161 8.17 2.46 -5.19
CA ASP A 161 8.66 3.76 -4.73
C ASP A 161 7.89 4.91 -5.38
N GLY A 162 8.12 6.13 -4.89
CA GLY A 162 7.42 7.31 -5.37
C GLY A 162 7.71 7.71 -6.83
N THR A 163 8.73 7.11 -7.45
CA THR A 163 9.11 7.34 -8.85
C THR A 163 8.53 6.29 -9.81
N GLY A 164 7.78 5.32 -9.27
CA GLY A 164 7.20 4.21 -10.02
C GLY A 164 8.15 3.02 -10.19
N GLY A 165 9.24 2.96 -9.42
CA GLY A 165 10.04 1.73 -9.31
C GLY A 165 9.19 0.62 -8.69
N ARG A 166 9.20 -0.57 -9.30
CA ARG A 166 8.44 -1.75 -8.87
C ARG A 166 9.40 -2.82 -8.38
N TYR A 167 9.12 -3.37 -7.21
CA TYR A 167 9.93 -4.40 -6.57
C TYR A 167 9.05 -5.58 -6.16
N GLU A 168 9.46 -6.79 -6.49
CA GLU A 168 8.78 -8.00 -6.02
C GLU A 168 9.35 -8.42 -4.68
N GLU A 169 8.47 -8.61 -3.69
CA GLU A 169 8.82 -9.05 -2.35
C GLU A 169 8.62 -10.57 -2.24
N ALA A 170 9.61 -11.25 -1.65
CA ALA A 170 9.57 -12.71 -1.54
C ALA A 170 8.44 -13.20 -0.64
N ASP A 171 8.25 -12.57 0.52
CA ASP A 171 7.45 -13.11 1.62
C ASP A 171 6.37 -12.16 2.12
N TYR A 172 6.76 -10.94 2.45
CA TYR A 172 5.87 -9.93 3.02
C TYR A 172 6.38 -8.51 2.75
N ALA A 173 5.46 -7.57 2.80
CA ALA A 173 5.74 -6.14 2.72
C ALA A 173 4.81 -5.35 3.64
N ALA A 174 5.27 -4.21 4.10
CA ALA A 174 4.42 -3.20 4.73
C ALA A 174 4.92 -1.81 4.36
N THR A 175 4.01 -0.86 4.25
CA THR A 175 4.33 0.53 3.91
C THR A 175 3.35 1.49 4.58
N GLY A 176 3.67 2.77 4.52
CA GLY A 176 2.96 3.82 5.25
C GLY A 176 3.66 4.19 6.55
N SER A 177 3.04 5.05 7.36
CA SER A 177 3.66 5.62 8.57
C SER A 177 4.05 4.57 9.61
N GLY A 178 3.17 3.62 9.93
CA GLY A 178 3.46 2.47 10.82
C GLY A 178 3.99 1.23 10.08
N GLY A 179 4.36 1.36 8.79
CA GLY A 179 4.79 0.22 7.98
C GLY A 179 6.02 -0.50 8.51
N ARG A 180 6.95 0.24 9.16
CA ARG A 180 8.14 -0.34 9.79
C ARG A 180 7.79 -1.28 10.94
N ASP A 181 6.87 -0.86 11.79
CA ASP A 181 6.48 -1.61 12.98
C ASP A 181 5.63 -2.81 12.59
N ALA A 182 4.67 -2.64 11.69
CA ALA A 182 3.92 -3.75 11.10
C ALA A 182 4.86 -4.79 10.48
N ARG A 183 5.85 -4.35 9.69
CA ARG A 183 6.82 -5.25 9.06
C ARG A 183 7.67 -6.00 10.09
N SER A 184 8.05 -5.36 11.19
CA SER A 184 8.85 -5.98 12.24
C SER A 184 8.09 -7.12 12.92
N THR A 185 6.82 -6.92 13.24
CA THR A 185 5.94 -7.94 13.80
C THR A 185 5.68 -9.08 12.82
N ILE A 186 5.38 -8.76 11.56
CA ILE A 186 5.19 -9.77 10.53
C ILE A 186 6.46 -10.60 10.35
N LYS A 187 7.63 -9.96 10.28
CA LYS A 187 8.93 -10.65 10.19
C LYS A 187 9.15 -11.65 11.33
N ALA A 188 8.79 -11.28 12.54
CA ALA A 188 8.99 -12.14 13.70
C ALA A 188 8.10 -13.40 13.71
N GLY A 189 6.89 -13.29 13.11
CA GLY A 189 5.91 -14.39 13.07
C GLY A 189 5.83 -15.12 11.72
N PHE A 190 6.49 -14.62 10.67
CA PHE A 190 6.39 -15.19 9.34
C PHE A 190 7.05 -16.57 9.22
N ARG A 191 6.37 -17.48 8.57
CA ARG A 191 6.85 -18.80 8.14
C ARG A 191 6.27 -19.11 6.74
N GLU A 192 6.99 -19.82 5.92
CA GLU A 192 6.56 -20.15 4.55
C GLU A 192 5.31 -21.04 4.48
N ASP A 193 5.05 -21.81 5.55
CA ASP A 193 3.95 -22.77 5.64
C ASP A 193 2.72 -22.24 6.38
N LEU A 194 2.63 -20.92 6.62
CA LEU A 194 1.45 -20.32 7.25
C LEU A 194 0.15 -20.78 6.57
N SER A 195 -0.82 -21.15 7.37
CA SER A 195 -2.21 -21.27 6.93
C SER A 195 -2.82 -19.88 6.69
N GLU A 196 -4.00 -19.84 6.08
CA GLU A 196 -4.72 -18.58 5.88
C GLU A 196 -5.04 -17.89 7.20
N ASP A 197 -5.58 -18.63 8.17
CA ASP A 197 -5.96 -18.09 9.48
C ASP A 197 -4.75 -17.54 10.24
N GLU A 198 -3.62 -18.25 10.20
CA GLU A 198 -2.37 -17.78 10.81
C GLU A 198 -1.84 -16.51 10.12
N ALA A 199 -1.96 -16.42 8.80
CA ALA A 199 -1.54 -15.23 8.06
C ALA A 199 -2.46 -14.03 8.33
N VAL A 200 -3.76 -14.26 8.45
CA VAL A 200 -4.74 -13.23 8.86
C VAL A 200 -4.43 -12.75 10.28
N ASP A 201 -4.24 -13.66 11.24
CA ASP A 201 -3.88 -13.31 12.62
C ASP A 201 -2.55 -12.53 12.70
N LEU A 202 -1.58 -12.90 11.87
CA LEU A 202 -0.28 -12.20 11.81
C LEU A 202 -0.41 -10.80 11.19
N ALA A 203 -1.25 -10.63 10.17
CA ALA A 203 -1.55 -9.31 9.60
C ALA A 203 -2.24 -8.39 10.64
N ILE A 204 -3.21 -8.92 11.38
CA ILE A 204 -3.89 -8.20 12.48
C ILE A 204 -2.87 -7.78 13.55
N ALA A 205 -1.99 -8.69 13.96
CA ALA A 205 -0.94 -8.40 14.95
C ALA A 205 0.01 -7.29 14.47
N GLY A 206 0.43 -7.34 13.21
CA GLY A 206 1.29 -6.31 12.61
C GLY A 206 0.64 -4.92 12.61
N LEU A 207 -0.64 -4.83 12.23
CA LEU A 207 -1.37 -3.56 12.26
C LEU A 207 -1.66 -3.07 13.68
N TYR A 208 -1.89 -3.98 14.63
CA TYR A 208 -2.04 -3.64 16.02
C TYR A 208 -0.76 -3.02 16.59
N ASP A 209 0.39 -3.65 16.38
CA ASP A 209 1.67 -3.12 16.85
C ASP A 209 2.02 -1.79 16.20
N ALA A 210 1.74 -1.64 14.92
CA ALA A 210 1.89 -0.36 14.25
C ALA A 210 1.00 0.75 14.87
N ALA A 211 -0.21 0.41 15.31
CA ALA A 211 -1.10 1.37 15.94
C ALA A 211 -0.70 1.77 17.37
N GLU A 212 0.08 0.92 18.07
CA GLU A 212 0.64 1.24 19.39
C GLU A 212 1.78 2.27 19.27
N GLU A 213 2.54 2.25 18.17
CA GLU A 213 3.74 3.09 17.99
C GLU A 213 3.49 4.29 17.07
N ASP A 214 2.54 4.21 16.12
CA ASP A 214 2.23 5.27 15.16
C ASP A 214 0.84 5.87 15.41
N SER A 215 0.81 7.11 15.87
CA SER A 215 -0.44 7.84 16.13
C SER A 215 -1.34 8.01 14.89
N ALA A 216 -0.77 7.88 13.71
CA ALA A 216 -1.44 8.02 12.43
C ALA A 216 -2.07 6.69 11.95
N THR A 217 -1.68 5.56 12.54
CA THR A 217 -2.27 4.25 12.30
C THR A 217 -3.45 4.02 13.24
N GLY A 218 -4.59 3.59 12.68
CA GLY A 218 -5.79 3.26 13.46
C GLY A 218 -5.74 1.84 14.00
N GLY A 219 -5.68 1.70 15.32
CA GLY A 219 -5.92 0.43 15.99
C GLY A 219 -7.40 0.01 15.94
N PRO A 220 -7.70 -1.26 16.31
CA PRO A 220 -9.08 -1.72 16.48
C PRO A 220 -9.85 -0.88 17.51
N ASP A 221 -11.11 -0.58 17.20
CA ASP A 221 -12.05 0.13 18.10
C ASP A 221 -13.31 -0.75 18.29
N PRO A 222 -13.30 -1.67 19.26
CA PRO A 222 -14.43 -2.55 19.52
C PRO A 222 -15.71 -1.82 19.89
N LEU A 223 -15.61 -0.64 20.51
CA LEU A 223 -16.79 0.17 20.88
C LEU A 223 -17.55 0.67 19.66
N ARG A 224 -16.86 0.92 18.55
CA ARG A 224 -17.44 1.39 17.28
C ARG A 224 -17.56 0.30 16.24
N GLY A 225 -17.12 -0.93 16.55
CA GLY A 225 -17.06 -2.01 15.58
C GLY A 225 -16.07 -1.73 14.43
N ILE A 226 -14.98 -0.98 14.69
CA ILE A 226 -14.01 -0.66 13.66
C ILE A 226 -12.79 -1.56 13.82
N TYR A 227 -12.59 -2.40 12.82
CA TYR A 227 -11.44 -3.30 12.71
C TYR A 227 -10.67 -3.02 11.41
N PRO A 228 -9.40 -3.43 11.29
CA PRO A 228 -8.69 -3.33 10.02
C PRO A 228 -9.43 -4.04 8.89
N ILE A 229 -9.22 -3.59 7.66
CA ILE A 229 -9.68 -4.35 6.50
C ILE A 229 -8.62 -5.39 6.19
N VAL A 230 -9.06 -6.63 6.07
CA VAL A 230 -8.22 -7.75 5.64
C VAL A 230 -8.85 -8.41 4.43
N ALA A 231 -8.06 -8.68 3.42
CA ALA A 231 -8.45 -9.38 2.21
C ALA A 231 -7.50 -10.55 1.94
N VAL A 232 -8.02 -11.57 1.33
CA VAL A 232 -7.28 -12.75 0.87
C VAL A 232 -7.39 -12.85 -0.63
N VAL A 233 -6.29 -13.18 -1.29
CA VAL A 233 -6.25 -13.46 -2.73
C VAL A 233 -5.58 -14.81 -2.95
N ASP A 234 -6.33 -15.74 -3.49
CA ASP A 234 -5.87 -17.10 -3.76
C ASP A 234 -6.42 -17.63 -5.10
N ASN A 235 -6.35 -18.93 -5.31
CA ASN A 235 -6.92 -19.58 -6.49
C ASN A 235 -8.43 -19.39 -6.66
N GLY A 236 -9.17 -19.16 -5.57
CA GLY A 236 -10.61 -18.84 -5.59
C GLY A 236 -10.88 -17.39 -6.01
N GLY A 237 -9.89 -16.53 -5.92
CA GLY A 237 -9.96 -15.11 -6.21
C GLY A 237 -9.83 -14.21 -4.98
N PHE A 238 -10.15 -12.95 -5.18
CA PHE A 238 -10.18 -11.95 -4.11
C PHE A 238 -11.43 -12.12 -3.23
N ARG A 239 -11.24 -12.01 -1.92
CA ARG A 239 -12.33 -11.89 -0.94
C ARG A 239 -11.90 -11.06 0.27
N TYR A 240 -12.83 -10.33 0.82
CA TYR A 240 -12.64 -9.74 2.14
C TYR A 240 -12.82 -10.82 3.22
N VAL A 241 -11.99 -10.74 4.26
CA VAL A 241 -12.22 -11.53 5.48
C VAL A 241 -13.40 -10.91 6.24
N ALA A 242 -14.29 -11.75 6.72
CA ALA A 242 -15.47 -11.29 7.46
C ALA A 242 -15.07 -10.59 8.77
N GLU A 243 -15.82 -9.56 9.14
CA GLU A 243 -15.47 -8.68 10.26
C GLU A 243 -15.48 -9.43 11.61
N ASP A 244 -16.36 -10.41 11.77
CA ASP A 244 -16.41 -11.28 12.95
C ASP A 244 -15.17 -12.18 13.09
N VAL A 245 -14.60 -12.64 11.98
CA VAL A 245 -13.32 -13.37 11.96
C VAL A 245 -12.17 -12.46 12.39
N ILE A 246 -12.15 -11.22 11.90
CA ILE A 246 -11.12 -10.23 12.28
C ILE A 246 -11.26 -9.86 13.76
N ALA A 247 -12.48 -9.62 14.25
CA ALA A 247 -12.74 -9.34 15.66
C ALA A 247 -12.26 -10.49 16.56
N SER A 248 -12.58 -11.74 16.20
CA SER A 248 -12.12 -12.94 16.92
C SER A 248 -10.59 -13.08 16.89
N GLY A 249 -9.94 -12.76 15.76
CA GLY A 249 -8.48 -12.72 15.64
C GLY A 249 -7.85 -11.70 16.59
N PHE A 250 -8.47 -10.53 16.69
CA PHE A 250 -8.02 -9.49 17.63
C PHE A 250 -8.19 -9.92 19.09
N GLU A 251 -9.32 -10.55 19.46
CA GLU A 251 -9.52 -11.09 20.80
C GLU A 251 -8.46 -12.13 21.18
N ARG A 252 -8.14 -13.05 20.25
CA ARG A 252 -7.06 -14.03 20.43
C ARG A 252 -5.70 -13.35 20.66
N LEU A 253 -5.40 -12.30 19.88
CA LEU A 253 -4.16 -11.53 20.03
C LEU A 253 -4.05 -10.91 21.43
N ILE A 254 -5.10 -10.25 21.90
CA ILE A 254 -5.14 -9.58 23.20
C ILE A 254 -5.02 -10.62 24.34
N ALA A 255 -5.75 -11.73 24.25
CA ALA A 255 -5.67 -12.81 25.25
C ALA A 255 -4.24 -13.38 25.36
N ARG A 256 -3.58 -13.67 24.24
CA ARG A 256 -2.20 -14.15 24.20
C ARG A 256 -1.24 -13.16 24.87
N ARG A 257 -1.30 -11.87 24.49
CA ARG A 257 -0.42 -10.84 25.05
C ARG A 257 -0.64 -10.57 26.53
N SER A 258 -1.89 -10.67 26.96
CA SER A 258 -2.23 -10.55 28.38
C SER A 258 -1.63 -11.70 29.20
N ALA A 259 -1.67 -12.93 28.68
CA ALA A 259 -1.06 -14.09 29.30
C ALA A 259 0.48 -13.97 29.39
N GLU A 260 1.12 -13.48 28.34
CA GLU A 260 2.57 -13.23 28.29
C GLU A 260 3.00 -12.18 29.32
N ARG A 261 2.26 -11.08 29.45
CA ARG A 261 2.52 -10.04 30.48
C ARG A 261 2.27 -10.55 31.93
N GLY A 262 1.24 -11.36 32.12
CA GLY A 262 0.91 -11.94 33.43
C GLY A 262 1.89 -13.03 33.91
N GLY A 263 2.64 -13.63 32.99
CA GLY A 263 3.67 -14.63 33.28
C GLY A 263 5.04 -14.06 33.75
N VAL A 264 5.29 -12.77 33.51
CA VAL A 264 6.55 -12.09 33.88
C VAL A 264 6.55 -11.59 35.34
N GLY A 265 5.42 -11.70 36.05
CA GLY A 265 5.21 -11.20 37.42
C GLY A 265 5.26 -12.28 38.51
N ARG A 266 5.94 -13.42 38.29
CA ARG A 266 6.16 -14.44 39.32
C ARG A 266 7.64 -14.77 39.49
#